data_641196741c679bb37304a3d766ab6422
#
_entry.id   641196741c679bb37304a3d766ab6422
#
_cell.length_a   1.000
_cell.length_b   1.000
_cell.length_c   1.000
_cell.angle_alpha   90.00
_cell.angle_beta   90.00
_cell.angle_gamma   90.00
#
_symmetry.space_group_name_H-M   'P 1'
#
loop_
_entity.id
_entity.type
_entity.pdbx_description
1 polymer ?
#
loop_
_entity_poly.entity_id
_entity_poly.type
_entity_poly.pdbx_seq_one_letter_code
_entity_poly.pdbx_strand_id
1 'polypeptide(L)'
;MVEQVKDVPAYIREMYKNNCFMNEFGVEIGEITCGGAVVSIKLDPAKHFNHRGICHGGVLTALADSVLGVTGASVGAAVATLNFSMNFIKNVHSEERIFVKSTIRHHGRTTMVIEAEMYDEENHSLMATILTTMFIVGRFKEIPEKW
;
A
#
# COMPACT_ATOMS: atom_id res chain seq x y z
N MET A 1 26.76 -15.42 -4.40
CA MET A 1 25.89 -14.50 -5.16
C MET A 1 24.46 -14.92 -4.94
N VAL A 2 23.57 -14.01 -4.56
CA VAL A 2 22.14 -14.34 -4.39
C VAL A 2 21.49 -14.33 -5.78
N GLU A 3 20.73 -15.39 -6.09
CA GLU A 3 20.00 -15.48 -7.34
C GLU A 3 18.84 -14.49 -7.34
N GLN A 4 18.73 -13.69 -8.40
CA GLN A 4 17.65 -12.72 -8.54
C GLN A 4 16.36 -13.42 -9.00
N VAL A 5 15.24 -13.04 -8.42
CA VAL A 5 13.93 -13.56 -8.84
C VAL A 5 13.56 -13.05 -10.23
N LYS A 6 12.92 -13.91 -11.02
CA LYS A 6 12.48 -13.56 -12.38
C LYS A 6 11.13 -12.88 -12.42
N ASP A 7 10.24 -13.26 -11.51
CA ASP A 7 8.90 -12.70 -11.36
C ASP A 7 8.79 -12.00 -9.99
N VAL A 8 9.15 -10.73 -9.96
CA VAL A 8 9.14 -9.93 -8.74
C VAL A 8 7.72 -9.77 -8.15
N PRO A 9 6.68 -9.47 -8.94
CA PRO A 9 5.32 -9.42 -8.40
C PRO A 9 4.88 -10.73 -7.74
N ALA A 10 5.14 -11.87 -8.35
CA ALA A 10 4.78 -13.17 -7.78
C ALA A 10 5.53 -13.44 -6.47
N TYR A 11 6.82 -13.11 -6.42
CA TYR A 11 7.64 -13.27 -5.23
C TYR A 11 7.13 -12.41 -4.07
N ILE A 12 6.78 -11.15 -4.33
CA ILE A 12 6.23 -10.24 -3.32
C ILE A 12 4.88 -10.75 -2.82
N ARG A 13 3.98 -11.19 -3.70
CA ARG A 13 2.69 -11.76 -3.31
C ARG A 13 2.85 -12.96 -2.39
N GLU A 14 3.80 -13.84 -2.69
CA GLU A 14 4.09 -15.01 -1.85
C GLU A 14 4.59 -14.59 -0.46
N MET A 15 5.51 -13.63 -0.40
CA MET A 15 6.00 -13.07 0.86
C MET A 15 4.88 -12.48 1.71
N TYR A 16 3.96 -11.74 1.11
CA TYR A 16 2.86 -11.06 1.80
C TYR A 16 1.72 -11.99 2.23
N LYS A 17 1.70 -13.25 1.82
CA LYS A 17 0.76 -14.25 2.36
C LYS A 17 0.87 -14.41 3.87
N ASN A 18 2.02 -14.10 4.44
CA ASN A 18 2.28 -14.15 5.88
C ASN A 18 2.02 -12.81 6.60
N ASN A 19 1.52 -11.80 5.91
CA ASN A 19 1.17 -10.54 6.52
C ASN A 19 -0.19 -10.65 7.23
N CYS A 20 -0.16 -10.95 8.53
CA CYS A 20 -1.35 -11.20 9.34
C CYS A 20 -2.30 -10.01 9.37
N PHE A 21 -1.77 -8.78 9.48
CA PHE A 21 -2.58 -7.56 9.52
C PHE A 21 -3.37 -7.37 8.22
N MET A 22 -2.69 -7.43 7.08
CA MET A 22 -3.35 -7.25 5.78
C MET A 22 -4.38 -8.35 5.52
N ASN A 23 -4.08 -9.61 5.90
CA ASN A 23 -5.00 -10.73 5.74
C ASN A 23 -6.25 -10.55 6.61
N GLU A 24 -6.10 -10.23 7.88
CA GLU A 24 -7.23 -10.00 8.80
C GLU A 24 -8.08 -8.79 8.39
N PHE A 25 -7.42 -7.75 7.92
CA PHE A 25 -8.06 -6.50 7.49
C PHE A 25 -8.75 -6.62 6.13
N GLY A 26 -8.41 -7.65 5.34
CA GLY A 26 -8.98 -7.89 4.02
C GLY A 26 -8.31 -7.10 2.89
N VAL A 27 -7.08 -6.67 3.09
CA VAL A 27 -6.32 -5.94 2.05
C VAL A 27 -5.83 -6.91 0.98
N GLU A 28 -6.10 -6.59 -0.26
CA GLU A 28 -5.67 -7.35 -1.43
C GLU A 28 -4.61 -6.56 -2.21
N ILE A 29 -3.55 -7.25 -2.63
CA ILE A 29 -2.52 -6.67 -3.47
C ILE A 29 -2.95 -6.80 -4.93
N GLY A 30 -3.03 -5.67 -5.62
CA GLY A 30 -3.29 -5.59 -7.06
C GLY A 30 -2.00 -5.60 -7.88
N GLU A 31 -1.89 -4.68 -8.83
CA GLU A 31 -0.70 -4.55 -9.68
C GLU A 31 0.53 -4.13 -8.87
N ILE A 32 1.67 -4.72 -9.18
CA ILE A 32 2.98 -4.34 -8.67
C ILE A 32 3.86 -4.00 -9.86
N THR A 33 4.42 -2.80 -9.85
CA THR A 33 5.40 -2.34 -10.83
C THR A 33 6.71 -2.00 -10.14
N CYS A 34 7.78 -1.84 -10.87
CA CYS A 34 9.04 -1.37 -10.29
C CYS A 34 8.88 0.08 -9.78
N GLY A 35 8.82 0.26 -8.48
CA GLY A 35 8.63 1.56 -7.83
C GLY A 35 7.19 1.95 -7.57
N GLY A 36 6.24 1.04 -7.72
CA GLY A 36 4.83 1.30 -7.46
C GLY A 36 4.01 0.06 -7.16
N ALA A 37 2.87 0.26 -6.55
CA ALA A 37 1.92 -0.83 -6.26
C ALA A 37 0.49 -0.31 -6.15
N VAL A 38 -0.44 -1.23 -6.26
CA VAL A 38 -1.87 -1.00 -5.97
C VAL A 38 -2.32 -2.00 -4.93
N VAL A 39 -2.99 -1.52 -3.91
CA VAL A 39 -3.73 -2.37 -2.96
C VAL A 39 -5.18 -1.94 -2.93
N SER A 40 -6.05 -2.82 -2.49
CA SER A 40 -7.48 -2.53 -2.37
C SER A 40 -8.10 -3.24 -1.19
N ILE A 41 -9.25 -2.76 -0.78
CA ILE A 41 -10.09 -3.40 0.22
C ILE A 41 -11.55 -3.35 -0.25
N LYS A 42 -12.25 -4.46 -0.13
CA LYS A 42 -13.72 -4.50 -0.25
C LYS A 42 -14.29 -4.10 1.11
N LEU A 43 -15.00 -2.99 1.15
CA LEU A 43 -15.57 -2.50 2.40
C LEU A 43 -16.70 -3.42 2.90
N ASP A 44 -16.66 -3.69 4.19
CA ASP A 44 -17.69 -4.44 4.92
C ASP A 44 -18.21 -3.52 6.05
N PRO A 45 -19.47 -3.09 6.00
CA PRO A 45 -20.04 -2.21 7.04
C PRO A 45 -19.92 -2.76 8.46
N ALA A 46 -19.94 -4.07 8.63
CA ALA A 46 -19.82 -4.71 9.94
C ALA A 46 -18.41 -4.63 10.53
N LYS A 47 -17.38 -4.40 9.71
CA LYS A 47 -15.98 -4.36 10.12
C LYS A 47 -15.32 -3.00 9.97
N HIS A 48 -15.74 -2.22 8.98
CA HIS A 48 -15.00 -1.05 8.51
C HIS A 48 -15.71 0.27 8.75
N PHE A 49 -17.02 0.23 9.06
CA PHE A 49 -17.79 1.46 9.23
C PHE A 49 -17.88 1.86 10.71
N ASN A 50 -17.98 3.18 10.92
CA ASN A 50 -18.22 3.73 12.24
C ASN A 50 -19.72 3.69 12.57
N HIS A 51 -20.08 4.17 13.79
CA HIS A 51 -21.46 4.21 14.28
C HIS A 51 -22.39 5.10 13.46
N ARG A 52 -21.84 5.93 12.53
CA ARG A 52 -22.60 6.81 11.65
C ARG A 52 -22.82 6.21 10.26
N GLY A 53 -22.43 4.96 10.05
CA GLY A 53 -22.55 4.28 8.74
C GLY A 53 -21.58 4.79 7.67
N ILE A 54 -20.44 5.32 8.07
CA ILE A 54 -19.40 5.84 7.19
C ILE A 54 -18.13 5.02 7.40
N CYS A 55 -17.38 4.76 6.35
CA CYS A 55 -16.10 4.07 6.49
C CYS A 55 -15.20 4.83 7.48
N HIS A 56 -14.68 4.11 8.47
CA HIS A 56 -13.82 4.70 9.49
C HIS A 56 -12.52 5.22 8.88
N GLY A 57 -12.12 6.45 9.23
CA GLY A 57 -10.86 7.05 8.76
C GLY A 57 -9.63 6.19 9.06
N GLY A 58 -9.65 5.46 10.19
CA GLY A 58 -8.62 4.48 10.53
C GLY A 58 -8.49 3.34 9.53
N VAL A 59 -9.59 2.90 8.92
CA VAL A 59 -9.59 1.90 7.85
C VAL A 59 -8.88 2.44 6.60
N LEU A 60 -9.23 3.65 6.19
CA LEU A 60 -8.60 4.31 5.03
C LEU A 60 -7.10 4.54 5.26
N THR A 61 -6.72 4.93 6.48
CA THR A 61 -5.32 5.12 6.87
C THR A 61 -4.56 3.79 6.84
N ALA A 62 -5.13 2.73 7.39
CA ALA A 62 -4.52 1.39 7.38
C ALA A 62 -4.35 0.84 5.96
N LEU A 63 -5.32 1.07 5.08
CA LEU A 63 -5.21 0.70 3.68
C LEU A 63 -4.08 1.46 2.98
N ALA A 64 -3.98 2.77 3.22
CA ALA A 64 -2.91 3.59 2.67
C ALA A 64 -1.53 3.17 3.18
N ASP A 65 -1.39 2.86 4.47
CA ASP A 65 -0.14 2.36 5.03
C ASP A 65 0.26 0.99 4.44
N SER A 66 -0.71 0.14 4.14
CA SER A 66 -0.48 -1.21 3.63
C SER A 66 0.22 -1.24 2.26
N VAL A 67 0.06 -0.22 1.43
CA VAL A 67 0.72 -0.16 0.10
C VAL A 67 2.21 0.14 0.21
N LEU A 68 2.66 0.77 1.29
CA LEU A 68 4.02 1.32 1.41
C LEU A 68 5.09 0.22 1.47
N GLY A 69 4.83 -0.83 2.24
CA GLY A 69 5.75 -1.98 2.32
C GLY A 69 5.87 -2.72 0.98
N VAL A 70 4.76 -2.91 0.28
CA VAL A 70 4.73 -3.53 -1.06
C VAL A 70 5.53 -2.68 -2.05
N THR A 71 5.36 -1.36 -1.98
CA THR A 71 6.08 -0.41 -2.83
C THR A 71 7.58 -0.46 -2.59
N GLY A 72 8.01 -0.46 -1.33
CA GLY A 72 9.42 -0.61 -0.97
C GLY A 72 9.99 -1.93 -1.47
N ALA A 73 9.28 -3.02 -1.26
CA ALA A 73 9.67 -4.36 -1.71
C ALA A 73 9.84 -4.42 -3.24
N SER A 74 9.06 -3.65 -4.01
CA SER A 74 9.14 -3.63 -5.47
C SER A 74 10.50 -3.17 -6.01
N VAL A 75 11.31 -2.51 -5.19
CA VAL A 75 12.69 -2.11 -5.50
C VAL A 75 13.71 -2.74 -4.53
N GLY A 76 13.34 -3.84 -3.91
CA GLY A 76 14.21 -4.60 -3.02
C GLY A 76 14.44 -3.98 -1.65
N ALA A 77 13.66 -2.97 -1.24
CA ALA A 77 13.82 -2.30 0.04
C ALA A 77 12.78 -2.79 1.07
N ALA A 78 13.25 -3.22 2.24
CA ALA A 78 12.42 -3.40 3.41
C ALA A 78 12.32 -2.05 4.13
N VAL A 79 11.10 -1.54 4.33
CA VAL A 79 10.89 -0.19 4.82
C VAL A 79 10.00 -0.15 6.07
N ALA A 80 10.21 0.87 6.90
CA ALA A 80 9.38 1.20 8.05
C ALA A 80 8.92 2.66 7.93
N THR A 81 7.70 2.94 8.33
CA THR A 81 7.11 4.28 8.24
C THR A 81 7.75 5.22 9.26
N LEU A 82 8.37 6.31 8.80
CA LEU A 82 8.87 7.39 9.65
C LEU A 82 7.84 8.50 9.80
N ASN A 83 7.25 8.91 8.68
CA ASN A 83 6.26 9.99 8.64
C ASN A 83 5.17 9.62 7.65
N PHE A 84 3.95 9.86 8.04
CA PHE A 84 2.76 9.58 7.24
C PHE A 84 1.84 10.78 7.30
N SER A 85 1.58 11.39 6.15
CA SER A 85 0.65 12.51 6.01
C SER A 85 -0.44 12.15 5.03
N MET A 86 -1.69 12.30 5.44
CA MET A 86 -2.85 11.95 4.63
C MET A 86 -3.89 13.06 4.68
N ASN A 87 -4.33 13.48 3.51
CA ASN A 87 -5.44 14.43 3.36
C ASN A 87 -6.68 13.67 2.90
N PHE A 88 -7.72 13.66 3.73
CA PHE A 88 -9.00 13.07 3.41
C PHE A 88 -9.84 14.06 2.62
N ILE A 89 -10.25 13.69 1.40
CA ILE A 89 -11.02 14.55 0.50
C ILE A 89 -12.48 14.18 0.51
N LYS A 90 -12.79 12.88 0.42
CA LYS A 90 -14.15 12.35 0.53
C LYS A 90 -14.15 10.99 1.20
N ASN A 91 -15.29 10.58 1.69
CA ASN A 91 -15.50 9.25 2.24
C ASN A 91 -16.62 8.51 1.51
N VAL A 92 -16.85 7.27 1.85
CA VAL A 92 -17.87 6.40 1.26
C VAL A 92 -18.80 5.84 2.33
N HIS A 93 -20.05 5.55 1.91
CA HIS A 93 -21.11 5.05 2.75
C HIS A 93 -21.60 3.66 2.29
N SER A 94 -20.96 3.07 1.30
CA SER A 94 -21.39 1.86 0.61
C SER A 94 -20.32 0.77 0.62
N GLU A 95 -20.76 -0.46 0.35
CA GLU A 95 -19.91 -1.65 0.25
C GLU A 95 -19.14 -1.67 -1.07
N GLU A 96 -18.37 -0.63 -1.36
CA GLU A 96 -17.55 -0.60 -2.56
C GLU A 96 -16.10 -1.00 -2.27
N ARG A 97 -15.34 -1.20 -3.32
CA ARG A 97 -13.90 -1.42 -3.23
C ARG A 97 -13.16 -0.09 -3.27
N ILE A 98 -12.19 0.06 -2.39
CA ILE A 98 -11.33 1.23 -2.35
C ILE A 98 -9.93 0.81 -2.79
N PHE A 99 -9.32 1.62 -3.64
CA PHE A 99 -7.98 1.38 -4.20
C PHE A 99 -7.00 2.43 -3.73
N VAL A 100 -5.76 2.02 -3.48
CA VAL A 100 -4.63 2.93 -3.25
C VAL A 100 -3.55 2.59 -4.23
N LYS A 101 -3.08 3.59 -4.96
CA LYS A 101 -1.97 3.51 -5.89
C LYS A 101 -0.80 4.34 -5.39
N SER A 102 0.37 3.73 -5.31
CA SER A 102 1.61 4.35 -4.83
C SER A 102 2.64 4.53 -5.93
N THR A 103 3.53 5.49 -5.69
CA THR A 103 4.70 5.73 -6.55
C THR A 103 5.85 6.23 -5.69
N ILE A 104 7.04 5.64 -5.86
CA ILE A 104 8.26 6.14 -5.23
C ILE A 104 8.65 7.47 -5.89
N ARG A 105 8.80 8.51 -5.09
CA ARG A 105 9.27 9.83 -5.55
C ARG A 105 10.75 10.04 -5.31
N HIS A 106 11.29 9.43 -4.26
CA HIS A 106 12.70 9.49 -3.93
C HIS A 106 13.13 8.16 -3.31
N HIS A 107 14.19 7.58 -3.81
CA HIS A 107 14.83 6.40 -3.28
C HIS A 107 16.25 6.74 -2.90
N GLY A 108 16.46 7.12 -1.64
CA GLY A 108 17.78 7.42 -1.07
C GLY A 108 18.45 6.17 -0.52
N ARG A 109 19.59 6.40 0.13
CA ARG A 109 20.36 5.32 0.76
C ARG A 109 19.69 4.81 2.04
N THR A 110 19.10 5.69 2.82
CA THR A 110 18.51 5.39 4.13
C THR A 110 17.01 5.69 4.22
N THR A 111 16.51 6.57 3.35
CA THR A 111 15.10 6.98 3.33
C THR A 111 14.50 6.88 1.93
N MET A 112 13.20 6.74 1.90
CA MET A 112 12.41 6.68 0.67
C MET A 112 11.17 7.56 0.85
N VAL A 113 10.85 8.36 -0.16
CA VAL A 113 9.60 9.14 -0.19
C VAL A 113 8.64 8.47 -1.15
N ILE A 114 7.44 8.17 -0.67
CA ILE A 114 6.38 7.54 -1.45
C ILE A 114 5.16 8.44 -1.42
N GLU A 115 4.61 8.72 -2.58
CA GLU A 115 3.28 9.31 -2.74
C GLU A 115 2.26 8.22 -3.04
N ALA A 116 1.06 8.41 -2.55
CA ALA A 116 -0.06 7.54 -2.91
C ALA A 116 -1.35 8.34 -3.07
N GLU A 117 -2.26 7.79 -3.84
CA GLU A 117 -3.60 8.33 -4.05
C GLU A 117 -4.63 7.23 -3.83
N MET A 118 -5.74 7.60 -3.20
CA MET A 118 -6.84 6.70 -2.90
C MET A 118 -8.04 7.04 -3.76
N TYR A 119 -8.67 6.02 -4.33
CA TYR A 119 -9.81 6.15 -5.25
C TYR A 119 -10.96 5.24 -4.85
N ASP A 120 -12.17 5.70 -5.09
CA ASP A 120 -13.35 4.83 -5.03
C ASP A 120 -13.54 4.04 -6.33
N GLU A 121 -14.23 2.92 -6.23
CA GLU A 121 -14.55 2.05 -7.37
C GLU A 121 -15.63 2.65 -8.27
N GLU A 122 -16.65 3.26 -7.66
CA GLU A 122 -17.86 3.69 -8.35
C GLU A 122 -17.62 4.79 -9.38
N ASN A 123 -16.86 5.82 -9.01
CA ASN A 123 -16.65 6.99 -9.86
C ASN A 123 -15.17 7.22 -10.22
N HIS A 124 -14.25 6.38 -9.75
CA HIS A 124 -12.81 6.61 -9.83
C HIS A 124 -12.40 7.99 -9.32
N SER A 125 -13.13 8.49 -8.31
CA SER A 125 -12.84 9.81 -7.76
C SER A 125 -11.80 9.74 -6.66
N LEU A 126 -10.98 10.79 -6.58
CA LEU A 126 -9.93 10.92 -5.58
C LEU A 126 -10.56 11.07 -4.18
N MET A 127 -10.21 10.15 -3.28
CA MET A 127 -10.69 10.13 -1.90
C MET A 127 -9.68 10.72 -0.93
N ALA A 128 -8.40 10.52 -1.18
CA ALA A 128 -7.32 10.99 -0.32
C ALA A 128 -6.02 11.10 -1.09
N THR A 129 -5.14 11.97 -0.61
CA THR A 129 -3.75 12.06 -1.03
C THR A 129 -2.85 11.73 0.14
N ILE A 130 -1.76 11.01 -0.10
CA ILE A 130 -0.85 10.50 0.92
C ILE A 130 0.58 10.85 0.52
N LEU A 131 1.34 11.38 1.47
CA LEU A 131 2.78 11.60 1.32
C LEU A 131 3.48 10.99 2.53
N THR A 132 4.47 10.14 2.28
CA THR A 132 5.16 9.39 3.33
C THR A 132 6.66 9.47 3.18
N THR A 133 7.34 9.42 4.31
CA THR A 133 8.79 9.16 4.37
C THR A 133 9.00 7.83 5.08
N MET A 134 9.70 6.94 4.40
CA MET A 134 10.02 5.61 4.90
C MET A 134 11.50 5.53 5.28
N PHE A 135 11.80 4.77 6.31
CA PHE A 135 13.17 4.39 6.63
C PHE A 135 13.47 3.02 6.03
N ILE A 136 14.61 2.88 5.34
CA ILE A 136 15.05 1.60 4.78
C ILE A 136 15.73 0.80 5.88
N VAL A 137 15.04 -0.21 6.41
CA VAL A 137 15.50 -1.05 7.51
C VAL A 137 16.29 -2.27 7.04
N GLY A 138 16.19 -2.62 5.77
CA GLY A 138 16.88 -3.78 5.20
C GLY A 138 16.67 -3.88 3.69
N ARG A 139 17.19 -4.96 3.11
CA ARG A 139 17.05 -5.22 1.68
C ARG A 139 16.68 -6.68 1.41
N PHE A 140 15.81 -6.86 0.46
CA PHE A 140 15.50 -8.15 -0.14
C PHE A 140 16.48 -8.38 -1.28
N LYS A 141 17.56 -9.10 -0.99
CA LYS A 141 18.67 -9.29 -1.94
C LYS A 141 18.27 -10.02 -3.21
N GLU A 142 17.21 -10.81 -3.14
CA GLU A 142 16.63 -11.56 -4.24
C GLU A 142 15.86 -10.68 -5.23
N ILE A 143 15.41 -9.49 -4.79
CA ILE A 143 14.65 -8.55 -5.61
C ILE A 143 15.59 -7.51 -6.22
N PRO A 144 15.68 -7.42 -7.55
CA PRO A 144 16.48 -6.37 -8.19
C PRO A 144 15.85 -4.99 -7.97
N GLU A 145 16.69 -3.95 -7.93
CA GLU A 145 16.21 -2.57 -7.80
C GLU A 145 15.46 -2.07 -9.04
N LYS A 146 15.68 -2.70 -10.18
CA LYS A 146 15.05 -2.39 -11.47
C LYS A 146 14.70 -3.68 -12.20
N TRP A 147 13.53 -3.70 -12.77
CA TRP A 147 13.01 -4.84 -13.53
C TRP A 147 11.81 -4.43 -14.41
#